data_9ceb8e5168d03be47924bb502d705920
#
_entry.id   9ceb8e5168d03be47924bb502d705920
#
_cell.length_a   1.000
_cell.length_b   1.000
_cell.length_c   1.000
_cell.angle_alpha   90.00
_cell.angle_beta   90.00
_cell.angle_gamma   90.00
#
_symmetry.space_group_name_H-M   'P 1'
#
loop_
_entity.id
_entity.type
_entity.pdbx_description
1 polymer ?
#
loop_
_entity_poly.entity_id
_entity_poly.type
_entity_poly.pdbx_seq_one_letter_code
_entity_poly.pdbx_strand_id
1 'polypeptide(L)'
;QPWLVHGFRGGPVQMAQLHSNGILVSLGLKADPLTIKQVPQERLFLETDGNTLISQVIELAATVRNESISTIQNLIIRNNRNLLSL
;
A
#
# COMPACT_ATOMS: atom_id res chain seq x y z
N GLN A 1 -15.17 -2.54 10.49
CA GLN A 1 -13.85 -2.51 9.88
C GLN A 1 -13.92 -1.94 8.47
N PRO A 2 -12.91 -1.19 8.05
CA PRO A 2 -12.89 -0.69 6.68
C PRO A 2 -12.68 -1.83 5.68
N TRP A 3 -13.20 -1.63 4.49
CA TRP A 3 -12.93 -2.55 3.38
C TRP A 3 -11.51 -2.34 2.85
N LEU A 4 -10.86 -3.44 2.50
CA LEU A 4 -9.54 -3.43 1.88
C LEU A 4 -9.61 -4.16 0.54
N VAL A 5 -9.34 -3.43 -0.55
CA VAL A 5 -9.30 -4.01 -1.89
C VAL A 5 -7.90 -4.58 -2.12
N HIS A 6 -7.80 -5.89 -2.31
CA HIS A 6 -6.54 -6.57 -2.57
C HIS A 6 -6.15 -6.50 -4.04
N GLY A 7 -4.86 -6.45 -4.30
CA GLY A 7 -4.34 -6.47 -5.66
C GLY A 7 -4.74 -5.28 -6.49
N PHE A 8 -4.86 -4.12 -5.86
CA PHE A 8 -5.30 -2.91 -6.55
C PHE A 8 -4.31 -2.48 -7.63
N ARG A 9 -4.81 -2.31 -8.85
CA ARG A 9 -3.99 -1.90 -10.02
C ARG A 9 -4.43 -0.58 -10.62
N GLY A 10 -5.42 0.08 -10.03
CA GLY A 10 -5.92 1.36 -10.53
C GLY A 10 -4.97 2.51 -10.27
N GLY A 11 -5.24 3.63 -10.91
CA GLY A 11 -4.45 4.84 -10.77
C GLY A 11 -4.76 5.62 -9.49
N PRO A 12 -4.01 6.72 -9.26
CA PRO A 12 -4.18 7.53 -8.05
C PRO A 12 -5.58 8.11 -7.89
N VAL A 13 -6.24 8.48 -9.00
CA VAL A 13 -7.59 9.06 -8.94
C VAL A 13 -8.60 8.03 -8.43
N GLN A 14 -8.54 6.80 -8.95
CA GLN A 14 -9.41 5.72 -8.48
C GLN A 14 -9.15 5.40 -7.02
N MET A 15 -7.87 5.37 -6.62
CA MET A 15 -7.50 5.16 -5.22
C MET A 15 -8.11 6.25 -4.33
N ALA A 16 -7.99 7.51 -4.73
CA ALA A 16 -8.54 8.62 -3.97
C ALA A 16 -10.06 8.52 -3.82
N GLN A 17 -10.76 8.08 -4.87
CA GLN A 17 -12.20 7.86 -4.82
C GLN A 17 -12.57 6.77 -3.83
N LEU A 18 -11.82 5.66 -3.82
CA LEU A 18 -12.04 4.59 -2.86
C LEU A 18 -11.78 5.07 -1.43
N HIS A 19 -10.67 5.80 -1.22
CA HIS A 19 -10.35 6.35 0.09
C HIS A 19 -11.44 7.30 0.61
N SER A 20 -12.02 8.12 -0.27
CA SER A 20 -13.08 9.05 0.13
C SER A 20 -14.36 8.32 0.54
N ASN A 21 -14.52 7.06 0.15
CA ASN A 21 -15.64 6.20 0.55
C ASN A 21 -15.26 5.24 1.69
N GLY A 22 -14.14 5.48 2.36
CA GLY A 22 -13.71 4.64 3.48
C GLY A 22 -13.15 3.29 3.07
N ILE A 23 -12.76 3.13 1.79
CA ILE A 23 -12.21 1.87 1.27
C ILE A 23 -10.71 2.03 1.11
N LEU A 24 -9.95 1.10 1.68
CA LEU A 24 -8.49 1.07 1.58
C LEU A 24 -8.06 0.17 0.43
N VAL A 25 -6.81 0.35 -0.04
CA VAL A 25 -6.26 -0.49 -1.11
C VAL A 25 -4.96 -1.13 -0.64
N SER A 26 -4.71 -2.35 -1.10
CA SER A 26 -3.47 -3.06 -0.85
C SER A 26 -2.70 -3.20 -2.17
N LEU A 27 -1.43 -2.87 -2.16
CA LEU A 27 -0.60 -2.71 -3.36
C LEU A 27 0.49 -3.78 -3.39
N GLY A 28 0.64 -4.41 -4.54
CA GLY A 28 1.68 -5.41 -4.79
C GLY A 28 2.61 -5.00 -5.92
N LEU A 29 3.41 -5.95 -6.42
CA LEU A 29 4.36 -5.68 -7.50
C LEU A 29 3.69 -5.23 -8.80
N LYS A 30 2.44 -5.61 -9.02
CA LYS A 30 1.70 -5.25 -10.24
C LYS A 30 0.90 -3.96 -10.09
N ALA A 31 0.98 -3.30 -8.95
CA ALA A 31 0.32 -2.01 -8.76
C ALA A 31 0.95 -0.95 -9.66
N ASP A 32 0.15 0.05 -10.00
CA ASP A 32 0.64 1.21 -10.74
C ASP A 32 1.69 1.94 -9.85
N PRO A 33 2.93 2.12 -10.35
CA PRO A 33 3.96 2.80 -9.55
C PRO A 33 3.55 4.20 -9.10
N LEU A 34 2.78 4.91 -9.91
CA LEU A 34 2.30 6.24 -9.54
C LEU A 34 1.34 6.18 -8.35
N THR A 35 0.53 5.14 -8.28
CA THR A 35 -0.36 4.90 -7.14
C THR A 35 0.45 4.61 -5.87
N ILE A 36 1.49 3.77 -5.97
CA ILE A 36 2.39 3.51 -4.86
C ILE A 36 3.04 4.81 -4.39
N LYS A 37 3.46 5.64 -5.32
CA LYS A 37 4.12 6.91 -5.00
C LYS A 37 3.18 7.87 -4.27
N GLN A 38 1.92 7.92 -4.66
CA GLN A 38 0.98 8.92 -4.17
C GLN A 38 0.11 8.48 -3.00
N VAL A 39 0.11 7.19 -2.66
CA VAL A 39 -0.71 6.74 -1.52
C VAL A 39 -0.26 7.45 -0.24
N PRO A 40 -1.20 7.99 0.56
CA PRO A 40 -0.86 8.62 1.83
C PRO A 40 -0.16 7.64 2.77
N GLN A 41 0.77 8.15 3.59
CA GLN A 41 1.57 7.32 4.50
C GLN A 41 0.69 6.45 5.40
N GLU A 42 -0.38 7.02 5.93
CA GLU A 42 -1.26 6.32 6.87
C GLU A 42 -2.17 5.30 6.20
N ARG A 43 -2.14 5.23 4.87
CA ARG A 43 -2.95 4.31 4.07
C ARG A 43 -2.14 3.38 3.19
N LEU A 44 -0.84 3.28 3.47
CA LEU A 44 0.05 2.39 2.72
C LEU A 44 -0.10 0.96 3.25
N PHE A 45 -0.64 0.10 2.41
CA PHE A 45 -0.73 -1.34 2.67
C PHE A 45 -0.11 -2.08 1.49
N LEU A 46 0.75 -3.02 1.78
CA LEU A 46 1.45 -3.80 0.76
C LEU A 46 1.10 -5.28 0.90
N GLU A 47 1.11 -5.97 -0.23
CA GLU A 47 0.77 -7.38 -0.28
C GLU A 47 1.67 -8.13 -1.25
N THR A 48 1.70 -9.45 -1.12
CA THR A 48 2.36 -10.34 -2.06
C THR A 48 1.35 -11.21 -2.77
N ASP A 49 1.68 -11.64 -3.99
CA ASP A 49 1.02 -12.78 -4.61
C ASP A 49 1.85 -14.04 -4.36
N GLY A 50 1.40 -15.20 -4.85
CA GLY A 50 1.98 -16.49 -4.49
C GLY A 50 3.46 -16.68 -4.81
N ASN A 51 4.06 -15.85 -5.68
CA ASN A 51 5.44 -16.01 -6.14
C ASN A 51 6.32 -14.85 -5.75
N THR A 52 5.82 -13.89 -4.96
CA THR A 52 6.53 -12.67 -4.64
C THR A 52 6.84 -12.62 -3.15
N LEU A 53 8.06 -12.22 -2.79
CA LEU A 53 8.43 -11.98 -1.40
C LEU A 53 8.03 -10.57 -1.00
N ILE A 54 7.58 -10.40 0.24
CA ILE A 54 7.20 -9.08 0.75
C ILE A 54 8.38 -8.09 0.69
N SER A 55 9.62 -8.58 0.84
CA SER A 55 10.81 -7.74 0.73
C SER A 55 10.91 -7.08 -0.65
N GLN A 56 10.48 -7.76 -1.71
CA GLN A 56 10.50 -7.21 -3.07
C GLN A 56 9.49 -6.06 -3.20
N VAL A 57 8.32 -6.19 -2.60
CA VAL A 57 7.29 -5.15 -2.62
C VAL A 57 7.73 -3.94 -1.82
N ILE A 58 8.36 -4.18 -0.66
CA ILE A 58 8.91 -3.11 0.18
C ILE A 58 10.00 -2.35 -0.55
N GLU A 59 10.91 -3.05 -1.24
CA GLU A 59 11.96 -2.41 -2.03
C GLU A 59 11.39 -1.55 -3.16
N LEU A 60 10.37 -2.06 -3.85
CA LEU A 60 9.70 -1.30 -4.90
C LEU A 60 9.08 -0.01 -4.32
N ALA A 61 8.36 -0.13 -3.22
CA ALA A 61 7.73 1.03 -2.59
C ALA A 61 8.78 2.06 -2.12
N ALA A 62 9.88 1.58 -1.52
CA ALA A 62 10.97 2.45 -1.07
C ALA A 62 11.57 3.21 -2.26
N THR A 63 11.82 2.53 -3.37
CA THR A 63 12.39 3.14 -4.56
C THR A 63 11.44 4.17 -5.16
N VAL A 64 10.18 3.80 -5.37
CA VAL A 64 9.19 4.65 -6.02
C VAL A 64 8.87 5.88 -5.17
N ARG A 65 8.81 5.71 -3.85
CA ARG A 65 8.48 6.80 -2.93
C ARG A 65 9.71 7.59 -2.47
N ASN A 66 10.91 7.15 -2.89
CA ASN A 66 12.16 7.77 -2.46
C ASN A 66 12.27 7.82 -0.93
N GLU A 67 11.95 6.72 -0.29
CA GLU A 67 12.02 6.55 1.16
C GLU A 67 12.88 5.34 1.48
N SER A 68 13.41 5.26 2.72
CA SER A 68 14.23 4.12 3.12
C SER A 68 13.36 2.87 3.32
N ILE A 69 13.99 1.71 3.19
CA ILE A 69 13.32 0.43 3.45
C ILE A 69 12.76 0.39 4.88
N SER A 70 13.53 0.87 5.85
CA SER A 70 13.07 0.88 7.24
C SER A 70 11.86 1.80 7.45
N THR A 71 11.79 2.92 6.74
CA THR A 71 10.62 3.80 6.77
C THR A 71 9.38 3.06 6.27
N ILE A 72 9.51 2.38 5.13
CA ILE A 72 8.39 1.61 4.57
C ILE A 72 7.95 0.49 5.52
N GLN A 73 8.91 -0.25 6.08
CA GLN A 73 8.61 -1.32 7.04
C GLN A 73 7.83 -0.79 8.25
N ASN A 74 8.27 0.33 8.80
CA ASN A 74 7.62 0.93 9.96
C ASN A 74 6.21 1.42 9.63
N LEU A 75 6.01 2.00 8.45
CA LEU A 75 4.69 2.44 8.00
C LEU A 75 3.73 1.26 7.89
N ILE A 76 4.18 0.16 7.29
CA ILE A 76 3.34 -1.03 7.10
C ILE A 76 2.95 -1.62 8.44
N ILE A 77 3.90 -1.76 9.36
CA ILE A 77 3.64 -2.31 10.68
C ILE A 77 2.61 -1.46 11.41
N ARG A 78 2.80 -0.15 11.42
CA ARG A 78 1.89 0.80 12.05
C ARG A 78 0.49 0.74 11.44
N ASN A 79 0.42 0.76 10.10
CA ASN A 79 -0.85 0.79 9.40
C ASN A 79 -1.62 -0.51 9.59
N ASN A 80 -0.94 -1.66 9.54
CA ASN A 80 -1.56 -2.95 9.80
C ASN A 80 -2.10 -3.03 11.23
N ARG A 81 -1.33 -2.53 12.19
CA ARG A 81 -1.76 -2.48 13.59
C ARG A 81 -3.01 -1.62 13.75
N ASN A 82 -3.00 -0.44 13.13
CA ASN A 82 -4.15 0.48 13.19
C ASN A 82 -5.39 -0.12 12.53
N LEU A 83 -5.22 -0.82 11.42
CA LEU A 83 -6.32 -1.49 10.74
C LEU A 83 -6.97 -2.55 11.63
N LEU A 84 -6.17 -3.33 12.35
CA LEU A 84 -6.66 -4.37 13.24
C LEU A 84 -7.33 -3.81 14.51
N SER A 85 -7.07 -2.55 14.84
CA SER A 85 -7.62 -1.89 16.03
C SER A 85 -8.99 -1.25 15.78
N LEU A 86 -9.43 -1.20 14.54
CA LEU A 86 -10.66 -0.51 14.17
C LEU A 86 -11.91 -1.31 14.48
#